data_5cb2964783a97d76cce3fda104ab52a1
#
_entry.id   5cb2964783a97d76cce3fda104ab52a1
#
_cell.length_a   1.000
_cell.length_b   1.000
_cell.length_c   1.000
_cell.angle_alpha   90.00
_cell.angle_beta   90.00
_cell.angle_gamma   90.00
#
_symmetry.space_group_name_H-M   'P 1'
#
loop_
_entity.id
_entity.type
_entity.pdbx_description
1 polymer ?
#
loop_
_entity_poly.entity_id
_entity_poly.type
_entity_poly.pdbx_seq_one_letter_code
_entity_poly.pdbx_strand_id
1 'polypeptide(L)'
;MVLEGKKILMVGASSDLAGSLCELLSKTDSRLGFHYNTNAKSLSRYEEGEKLKKFQKDISSSSDCFQLVDDFVNWAGGIDYLIQLSGGIKKPVSWQDLTEEEWSYDLSVNMVMPFFLAQRAISYMKNSGGRIVMTSTVSAAHGGGSTSLAYGVAKAGVECVVKGLARDCAKYNILVNAIAPGFFPTKLHTEKMGRSREQLQERAKLIPLKRAGTIEEFAGTIMYLLSESASYITGQVIAISGGDWL
;
A
#
# COMPACT_ATOMS: atom_id res chain seq x y z
N MET A 1 -10.42 -14.05 12.78
CA MET A 1 -9.70 -14.15 11.49
C MET A 1 -8.33 -14.71 11.81
N VAL A 2 -8.04 -15.88 11.31
CA VAL A 2 -6.82 -16.61 11.69
C VAL A 2 -5.74 -16.34 10.64
N LEU A 3 -4.73 -15.53 10.99
CA LEU A 3 -3.50 -15.36 10.22
C LEU A 3 -2.35 -16.15 10.89
N GLU A 4 -2.68 -17.25 11.57
CA GLU A 4 -1.73 -18.06 12.33
C GLU A 4 -0.61 -18.58 11.45
N GLY A 5 0.64 -18.39 11.91
CA GLY A 5 1.84 -18.84 11.22
C GLY A 5 2.16 -18.12 9.91
N LYS A 6 1.36 -17.13 9.49
CA LYS A 6 1.59 -16.40 8.23
C LYS A 6 2.81 -15.47 8.33
N LYS A 7 3.53 -15.37 7.24
CA LYS A 7 4.72 -14.55 7.05
C LYS A 7 4.34 -13.34 6.20
N ILE A 8 4.26 -12.17 6.80
CA ILE A 8 3.66 -10.96 6.22
C ILE A 8 4.69 -9.85 6.14
N LEU A 9 5.03 -9.43 4.93
CA LEU A 9 5.84 -8.23 4.71
C LEU A 9 4.92 -7.04 4.41
N MET A 10 5.01 -5.99 5.23
CA MET A 10 4.32 -4.73 5.01
C MET A 10 5.31 -3.63 4.65
N VAL A 11 5.24 -3.16 3.42
CA VAL A 11 6.09 -2.09 2.90
C VAL A 11 5.41 -0.75 3.11
N GLY A 12 6.11 0.19 3.75
CA GLY A 12 5.54 1.48 4.15
C GLY A 12 4.76 1.43 5.48
N ALA A 13 5.18 0.57 6.39
CA ALA A 13 4.55 0.38 7.71
C ALA A 13 4.55 1.64 8.59
N SER A 14 5.43 2.61 8.33
CA SER A 14 5.48 3.89 9.04
C SER A 14 4.53 4.96 8.50
N SER A 15 3.75 4.66 7.44
CA SER A 15 2.78 5.61 6.89
C SER A 15 1.59 5.86 7.83
N ASP A 16 0.94 7.01 7.66
CA ASP A 16 -0.20 7.39 8.50
C ASP A 16 -1.36 6.37 8.42
N LEU A 17 -1.57 5.75 7.26
CA LEU A 17 -2.62 4.76 7.04
C LEU A 17 -2.27 3.38 7.63
N ALA A 18 -0.99 3.12 7.93
CA ALA A 18 -0.55 1.82 8.41
C ALA A 18 -0.85 1.56 9.89
N GLY A 19 -1.09 2.61 10.68
CA GLY A 19 -1.11 2.54 12.15
C GLY A 19 -2.06 1.47 12.71
N SER A 20 -3.33 1.49 12.30
CA SER A 20 -4.33 0.50 12.74
C SER A 20 -4.03 -0.90 12.19
N LEU A 21 -3.53 -1.01 10.96
CA LEU A 21 -3.15 -2.28 10.37
C LEU A 21 -1.95 -2.92 11.09
N CYS A 22 -0.91 -2.14 11.43
CA CYS A 22 0.19 -2.62 12.26
C CYS A 22 -0.31 -3.17 13.60
N GLU A 23 -1.25 -2.47 14.23
CA GLU A 23 -1.83 -2.90 15.50
C GLU A 23 -2.64 -4.20 15.36
N LEU A 24 -3.48 -4.31 14.33
CA LEU A 24 -4.25 -5.53 14.08
C LEU A 24 -3.33 -6.73 13.78
N LEU A 25 -2.32 -6.54 12.95
CA LEU A 25 -1.37 -7.60 12.61
C LEU A 25 -0.53 -8.02 13.82
N SER A 26 -0.08 -7.08 14.66
CA SER A 26 0.74 -7.40 15.83
C SER A 26 0.02 -8.25 16.89
N LYS A 27 -1.31 -8.32 16.84
CA LYS A 27 -2.14 -9.18 17.70
C LYS A 27 -2.34 -10.60 17.15
N THR A 28 -1.82 -10.87 15.95
CA THR A 28 -1.90 -12.20 15.31
C THR A 28 -0.67 -13.05 15.63
N ASP A 29 -0.79 -14.35 15.48
CA ASP A 29 0.35 -15.27 15.57
C ASP A 29 1.07 -15.39 14.22
N SER A 30 1.54 -14.26 13.70
CA SER A 30 2.22 -14.13 12.40
C SER A 30 3.66 -13.69 12.57
N ARG A 31 4.52 -13.99 11.58
CA ARG A 31 5.83 -13.35 11.45
C ARG A 31 5.70 -12.09 10.60
N LEU A 32 5.99 -10.92 11.18
CA LEU A 32 5.73 -9.61 10.61
C LEU A 32 7.03 -8.89 10.27
N GLY A 33 7.18 -8.50 9.02
CA GLY A 33 8.20 -7.57 8.56
C GLY A 33 7.59 -6.18 8.37
N PHE A 34 8.02 -5.20 9.14
CA PHE A 34 7.59 -3.81 9.01
C PHE A 34 8.69 -2.99 8.35
N HIS A 35 8.50 -2.68 7.06
CA HIS A 35 9.44 -1.85 6.33
C HIS A 35 9.13 -0.35 6.51
N TYR A 36 10.18 0.45 6.66
CA TYR A 36 10.16 1.91 6.66
C TYR A 36 11.40 2.47 5.95
N ASN A 37 11.30 3.71 5.43
CA ASN A 37 12.46 4.38 4.82
C ASN A 37 13.30 5.09 5.90
N THR A 38 12.92 6.28 6.33
CA THR A 38 13.73 7.12 7.23
C THR A 38 13.14 7.26 8.62
N ASN A 39 11.83 7.27 8.76
CA ASN A 39 11.14 7.59 10.02
C ASN A 39 10.43 6.35 10.60
N ALA A 40 10.97 5.83 11.68
CA ALA A 40 10.40 4.71 12.42
C ALA A 40 9.56 5.14 13.63
N LYS A 41 9.29 6.44 13.85
CA LYS A 41 8.63 6.92 15.08
C LYS A 41 7.28 6.23 15.36
N SER A 42 6.46 6.02 14.33
CA SER A 42 5.17 5.31 14.49
C SER A 42 5.34 3.83 14.82
N LEU A 43 6.51 3.25 14.55
CA LEU A 43 6.84 1.85 14.80
C LEU A 43 7.59 1.63 16.12
N SER A 44 7.90 2.68 16.89
CA SER A 44 8.69 2.57 18.14
C SER A 44 8.01 1.70 19.20
N ARG A 45 6.69 1.65 19.20
CA ARG A 45 5.88 0.85 20.14
C ARG A 45 5.91 -0.67 19.88
N TYR A 46 6.42 -1.09 18.72
CA TYR A 46 6.52 -2.50 18.38
C TYR A 46 7.95 -2.98 18.68
N GLU A 47 8.09 -3.95 19.57
CA GLU A 47 9.37 -4.55 19.92
C GLU A 47 9.77 -5.60 18.88
N GLU A 48 11.06 -5.63 18.52
CA GLU A 48 11.60 -6.62 17.61
C GLU A 48 11.88 -7.94 18.36
N GLY A 49 11.72 -9.05 17.67
CA GLY A 49 11.92 -10.39 18.21
C GLY A 49 11.65 -11.47 17.17
N GLU A 50 11.31 -12.66 17.61
CA GLU A 50 11.08 -13.80 16.71
C GLU A 50 9.86 -13.61 15.77
N LYS A 51 8.86 -12.83 16.21
CA LYS A 51 7.60 -12.61 15.46
C LYS A 51 7.53 -11.29 14.72
N LEU A 52 8.41 -10.33 15.04
CA LEU A 52 8.40 -9.01 14.39
C LEU A 52 9.81 -8.51 14.18
N LYS A 53 10.09 -8.08 12.95
CA LYS A 53 11.34 -7.40 12.59
C LYS A 53 11.04 -6.14 11.77
N LYS A 54 11.80 -5.08 12.05
CA LYS A 54 11.76 -3.84 11.31
C LYS A 54 12.86 -3.83 10.25
N PHE A 55 12.50 -3.44 9.05
CA PHE A 55 13.42 -3.36 7.92
C PHE A 55 13.54 -1.91 7.47
N GLN A 56 14.67 -1.29 7.76
CA GLN A 56 14.98 0.04 7.25
C GLN A 56 15.63 -0.09 5.88
N LYS A 57 15.00 0.52 4.86
CA LYS A 57 15.57 0.55 3.52
C LYS A 57 14.99 1.69 2.70
N ASP A 58 15.84 2.42 2.00
CA ASP A 58 15.38 3.28 0.90
C ASP A 58 15.19 2.41 -0.34
N ILE A 59 14.01 2.46 -0.93
CA ILE A 59 13.65 1.67 -2.11
C ILE A 59 13.68 2.61 -3.31
N SER A 60 14.81 2.65 -4.00
CA SER A 60 15.04 3.51 -5.17
C SER A 60 15.31 2.74 -6.46
N SER A 61 15.54 1.43 -6.35
CA SER A 61 15.84 0.54 -7.48
C SER A 61 15.15 -0.82 -7.35
N SER A 62 15.08 -1.58 -8.45
CA SER A 62 14.62 -2.97 -8.43
C SER A 62 15.50 -3.86 -7.54
N SER A 63 16.80 -3.58 -7.48
CA SER A 63 17.73 -4.28 -6.59
C SER A 63 17.37 -4.10 -5.11
N ASP A 64 16.98 -2.88 -4.71
CA ASP A 64 16.53 -2.60 -3.34
C ASP A 64 15.25 -3.34 -3.01
N CYS A 65 14.32 -3.40 -3.98
CA CYS A 65 13.08 -4.17 -3.85
C CYS A 65 13.37 -5.66 -3.60
N PHE A 66 14.26 -6.23 -4.41
CA PHE A 66 14.63 -7.65 -4.31
C PHE A 66 15.32 -7.93 -2.98
N GLN A 67 16.28 -7.11 -2.60
CA GLN A 67 16.98 -7.28 -1.33
C GLN A 67 16.05 -7.19 -0.13
N LEU A 68 15.09 -6.25 -0.10
CA LEU A 68 14.12 -6.16 1.00
C LEU A 68 13.29 -7.43 1.13
N VAL A 69 12.79 -7.96 0.02
CA VAL A 69 12.00 -9.21 0.04
C VAL A 69 12.88 -10.39 0.45
N ASP A 70 14.12 -10.48 -0.04
CA ASP A 70 15.05 -11.54 0.30
C ASP A 70 15.44 -11.52 1.77
N ASP A 71 15.73 -10.33 2.31
CA ASP A 71 16.07 -10.16 3.73
C ASP A 71 14.89 -10.58 4.63
N PHE A 72 13.67 -10.24 4.22
CA PHE A 72 12.47 -10.70 4.93
C PHE A 72 12.31 -12.23 4.84
N VAL A 73 12.42 -12.80 3.64
CA VAL A 73 12.27 -14.24 3.41
C VAL A 73 13.32 -15.03 4.20
N ASN A 74 14.58 -14.57 4.24
CA ASN A 74 15.65 -15.20 5.00
C ASN A 74 15.37 -15.18 6.51
N TRP A 75 14.82 -14.09 7.03
CA TRP A 75 14.46 -13.98 8.44
C TRP A 75 13.19 -14.78 8.78
N ALA A 76 12.12 -14.65 7.97
CA ALA A 76 10.83 -15.26 8.26
C ALA A 76 10.74 -16.75 7.84
N GLY A 77 11.67 -17.22 7.01
CA GLY A 77 11.63 -18.56 6.40
C GLY A 77 10.58 -18.68 5.28
N GLY A 78 10.30 -17.58 4.56
CA GLY A 78 9.36 -17.52 3.44
C GLY A 78 8.51 -16.26 3.46
N ILE A 79 7.54 -16.17 2.54
CA ILE A 79 6.57 -15.07 2.47
C ILE A 79 5.22 -15.60 2.02
N ASP A 80 4.17 -15.32 2.80
CA ASP A 80 2.78 -15.66 2.46
C ASP A 80 2.03 -14.45 1.92
N TYR A 81 2.24 -13.26 2.54
CA TYR A 81 1.52 -12.05 2.17
C TYR A 81 2.46 -10.85 2.02
N LEU A 82 2.18 -10.06 0.98
CA LEU A 82 2.82 -8.77 0.74
C LEU A 82 1.77 -7.66 0.77
N ILE A 83 1.97 -6.66 1.63
CA ILE A 83 1.12 -5.48 1.73
C ILE A 83 1.96 -4.25 1.35
N GLN A 84 1.51 -3.49 0.36
CA GLN A 84 2.24 -2.32 -0.14
C GLN A 84 1.46 -1.05 0.15
N LEU A 85 1.94 -0.29 1.13
CA LEU A 85 1.39 1.01 1.53
C LEU A 85 2.35 2.17 1.23
N SER A 86 3.53 1.86 0.67
CA SER A 86 4.49 2.88 0.25
C SER A 86 3.98 3.65 -0.96
N GLY A 87 4.33 4.91 -1.00
CA GLY A 87 3.97 5.81 -2.08
C GLY A 87 3.97 7.26 -1.61
N GLY A 88 3.85 8.18 -2.55
CA GLY A 88 3.83 9.59 -2.25
C GLY A 88 3.89 10.45 -3.50
N ILE A 89 3.90 11.75 -3.31
CA ILE A 89 4.07 12.75 -4.35
C ILE A 89 5.37 13.48 -4.05
N LYS A 90 6.25 13.66 -5.04
CA LYS A 90 7.48 14.43 -4.85
C LYS A 90 7.14 15.87 -4.49
N LYS A 91 6.32 16.51 -5.32
CA LYS A 91 5.85 17.88 -5.14
C LYS A 91 4.49 18.04 -5.81
N PRO A 92 3.48 18.62 -5.13
CA PRO A 92 2.25 19.01 -5.79
C PRO A 92 2.52 20.14 -6.80
N VAL A 93 2.30 19.87 -8.10
CA VAL A 93 2.59 20.80 -9.18
C VAL A 93 1.58 20.62 -10.32
N SER A 94 1.25 21.73 -11.03
CA SER A 94 0.43 21.67 -12.22
C SER A 94 1.13 20.85 -13.32
N TRP A 95 0.37 20.17 -14.14
CA TRP A 95 0.92 19.43 -15.28
C TRP A 95 1.76 20.30 -16.22
N GLN A 96 1.47 21.60 -16.30
CA GLN A 96 2.16 22.58 -17.14
C GLN A 96 3.62 22.81 -16.68
N ASP A 97 3.86 22.69 -15.36
CA ASP A 97 5.15 22.95 -14.73
C ASP A 97 5.84 21.67 -14.26
N LEU A 98 5.24 20.49 -14.56
CA LEU A 98 5.74 19.18 -14.14
C LEU A 98 7.03 18.83 -14.89
N THR A 99 8.11 18.66 -14.16
CA THR A 99 9.42 18.27 -14.75
C THR A 99 9.51 16.77 -14.98
N GLU A 100 10.41 16.34 -15.87
CA GLU A 100 10.72 14.93 -16.10
C GLU A 100 11.16 14.21 -14.81
N GLU A 101 11.91 14.89 -13.95
CA GLU A 101 12.38 14.35 -12.67
C GLU A 101 11.21 14.07 -11.73
N GLU A 102 10.27 15.00 -11.59
CA GLU A 102 9.08 14.86 -10.74
C GLU A 102 8.16 13.75 -11.30
N TRP A 103 7.96 13.73 -12.61
CA TRP A 103 7.21 12.69 -13.31
C TRP A 103 7.80 11.31 -13.04
N SER A 104 9.09 11.14 -13.29
CA SER A 104 9.80 9.87 -13.14
C SER A 104 9.81 9.39 -11.68
N TYR A 105 9.98 10.31 -10.73
CA TYR A 105 9.92 10.00 -9.31
C TYR A 105 8.55 9.44 -8.92
N ASP A 106 7.46 10.14 -9.27
CA ASP A 106 6.11 9.72 -8.90
C ASP A 106 5.74 8.38 -9.53
N LEU A 107 6.14 8.12 -10.79
CA LEU A 107 5.96 6.81 -11.42
C LEU A 107 6.78 5.73 -10.70
N SER A 108 8.03 6.04 -10.37
CA SER A 108 8.93 5.09 -9.71
C SER A 108 8.35 4.62 -8.37
N VAL A 109 8.12 5.56 -7.44
CA VAL A 109 7.73 5.20 -6.06
C VAL A 109 6.31 4.63 -5.94
N ASN A 110 5.41 5.01 -6.87
CA ASN A 110 4.01 4.61 -6.79
C ASN A 110 3.61 3.41 -7.65
N MET A 111 4.40 3.05 -8.67
CA MET A 111 4.09 1.96 -9.60
C MET A 111 5.26 1.02 -9.83
N VAL A 112 6.45 1.54 -10.20
CA VAL A 112 7.57 0.72 -10.62
C VAL A 112 8.13 -0.10 -9.45
N MET A 113 8.43 0.55 -8.32
CA MET A 113 8.94 -0.17 -7.13
C MET A 113 7.90 -1.13 -6.54
N PRO A 114 6.61 -0.78 -6.38
CA PRO A 114 5.56 -1.73 -6.06
C PRO A 114 5.50 -2.97 -6.95
N PHE A 115 5.67 -2.81 -8.27
CA PHE A 115 5.73 -3.94 -9.19
C PHE A 115 6.93 -4.86 -8.90
N PHE A 116 8.14 -4.32 -8.73
CA PHE A 116 9.32 -5.15 -8.46
C PHE A 116 9.27 -5.85 -7.11
N LEU A 117 8.71 -5.23 -6.08
CA LEU A 117 8.42 -5.89 -4.80
C LEU A 117 7.48 -7.08 -4.99
N ALA A 118 6.38 -6.89 -5.73
CA ALA A 118 5.44 -7.97 -6.04
C ALA A 118 6.10 -9.08 -6.87
N GLN A 119 6.87 -8.73 -7.91
CA GLN A 119 7.58 -9.67 -8.77
C GLN A 119 8.50 -10.58 -7.93
N ARG A 120 9.28 -10.01 -7.00
CA ARG A 120 10.17 -10.79 -6.13
C ARG A 120 9.40 -11.65 -5.15
N ALA A 121 8.37 -11.12 -4.50
CA ALA A 121 7.54 -11.88 -3.58
C ALA A 121 6.86 -13.08 -4.27
N ILE A 122 6.30 -12.88 -5.47
CA ILE A 122 5.69 -13.94 -6.27
C ILE A 122 6.67 -15.09 -6.53
N SER A 123 7.95 -14.80 -6.75
CA SER A 123 8.94 -15.86 -6.99
C SER A 123 9.06 -16.86 -5.84
N TYR A 124 8.85 -16.40 -4.61
CA TYR A 124 8.84 -17.25 -3.41
C TYR A 124 7.47 -17.88 -3.12
N MET A 125 6.37 -17.25 -3.57
CA MET A 125 5.00 -17.71 -3.32
C MET A 125 4.52 -18.82 -4.28
N LYS A 126 5.22 -19.08 -5.40
CA LYS A 126 4.74 -19.97 -6.47
C LYS A 126 4.34 -21.38 -6.01
N ASN A 127 5.01 -21.91 -5.00
CA ASN A 127 4.74 -23.27 -4.52
C ASN A 127 3.76 -23.34 -3.33
N SER A 128 3.52 -22.22 -2.65
CA SER A 128 2.69 -22.15 -1.44
C SER A 128 1.38 -21.39 -1.62
N GLY A 129 1.27 -20.65 -2.72
CA GLY A 129 0.24 -19.63 -2.85
C GLY A 129 0.55 -18.40 -2.01
N GLY A 130 -0.34 -17.41 -2.03
CA GLY A 130 -0.15 -16.19 -1.24
C GLY A 130 -1.16 -15.09 -1.56
N ARG A 131 -0.99 -13.94 -0.92
CA ARG A 131 -1.82 -12.76 -1.15
C ARG A 131 -0.99 -11.50 -1.26
N ILE A 132 -1.32 -10.66 -2.23
CA ILE A 132 -0.68 -9.36 -2.45
C ILE A 132 -1.77 -8.30 -2.43
N VAL A 133 -1.60 -7.28 -1.57
CA VAL A 133 -2.47 -6.12 -1.52
C VAL A 133 -1.64 -4.89 -1.86
N MET A 134 -1.98 -4.26 -2.99
CA MET A 134 -1.37 -3.01 -3.45
C MET A 134 -2.26 -1.82 -3.11
N THR A 135 -1.71 -0.62 -3.17
CA THR A 135 -2.46 0.62 -2.90
C THR A 135 -2.56 1.47 -4.15
N SER A 136 -3.79 1.66 -4.66
CA SER A 136 -4.18 2.65 -5.66
C SER A 136 -4.74 3.91 -4.98
N THR A 137 -5.66 4.58 -5.60
CA THR A 137 -6.46 5.70 -5.09
C THR A 137 -7.71 5.86 -5.95
N VAL A 138 -8.83 6.27 -5.38
CA VAL A 138 -10.03 6.55 -6.20
C VAL A 138 -9.81 7.66 -7.21
N SER A 139 -8.89 8.59 -6.94
CA SER A 139 -8.56 9.65 -7.89
C SER A 139 -7.83 9.16 -9.16
N ALA A 140 -7.33 7.93 -9.18
CA ALA A 140 -6.71 7.34 -10.38
C ALA A 140 -7.67 7.31 -11.58
N ALA A 141 -8.96 7.05 -11.33
CA ALA A 141 -10.00 7.05 -12.36
C ALA A 141 -10.20 8.42 -13.05
N HIS A 142 -9.74 9.50 -12.42
CA HIS A 142 -9.87 10.88 -12.90
C HIS A 142 -8.51 11.52 -13.21
N GLY A 143 -7.42 10.74 -13.30
CA GLY A 143 -6.08 11.24 -13.58
C GLY A 143 -5.41 11.97 -12.40
N GLY A 144 -5.86 11.74 -11.17
CA GLY A 144 -5.37 12.45 -9.99
C GLY A 144 -6.08 13.77 -9.74
N GLY A 145 -5.50 14.63 -8.91
CA GLY A 145 -5.96 16.00 -8.71
C GLY A 145 -5.21 16.97 -9.64
N SER A 146 -5.61 18.25 -9.63
CA SER A 146 -5.03 19.31 -10.48
C SER A 146 -3.52 19.50 -10.34
N THR A 147 -2.93 19.02 -9.24
CA THR A 147 -1.49 19.12 -8.93
C THR A 147 -0.83 17.76 -8.68
N SER A 148 -1.43 16.68 -9.18
CA SER A 148 -0.95 15.31 -8.92
C SER A 148 -1.18 14.35 -10.09
N LEU A 149 -1.00 14.86 -11.32
CA LEU A 149 -1.22 14.07 -12.54
C LEU A 149 -0.31 12.83 -12.59
N ALA A 150 1.00 12.98 -12.38
CA ALA A 150 1.95 11.87 -12.43
C ALA A 150 1.61 10.78 -11.39
N TYR A 151 1.22 11.18 -10.17
CA TYR A 151 0.72 10.27 -9.16
C TYR A 151 -0.54 9.53 -9.61
N GLY A 152 -1.52 10.24 -10.20
CA GLY A 152 -2.76 9.65 -10.72
C GLY A 152 -2.46 8.60 -11.80
N VAL A 153 -1.57 8.91 -12.75
CA VAL A 153 -1.11 7.99 -13.81
C VAL A 153 -0.45 6.76 -13.21
N ALA A 154 0.46 6.96 -12.24
CA ALA A 154 1.13 5.84 -11.57
C ALA A 154 0.14 4.92 -10.86
N LYS A 155 -0.85 5.47 -10.18
CA LYS A 155 -1.87 4.69 -9.46
C LYS A 155 -2.84 3.97 -10.41
N ALA A 156 -3.20 4.56 -11.55
CA ALA A 156 -3.91 3.87 -12.63
C ALA A 156 -3.07 2.71 -13.20
N GLY A 157 -1.75 2.91 -13.33
CA GLY A 157 -0.80 1.85 -13.71
C GLY A 157 -0.78 0.69 -12.72
N VAL A 158 -0.86 0.96 -11.40
CA VAL A 158 -0.99 -0.10 -10.37
C VAL A 158 -2.24 -0.94 -10.59
N GLU A 159 -3.37 -0.34 -10.95
CA GLU A 159 -4.61 -1.07 -11.22
C GLU A 159 -4.47 -2.02 -12.43
N CYS A 160 -3.74 -1.59 -13.45
CA CYS A 160 -3.40 -2.44 -14.58
C CYS A 160 -2.47 -3.58 -14.19
N VAL A 161 -1.41 -3.28 -13.41
CA VAL A 161 -0.47 -4.29 -12.86
C VAL A 161 -1.21 -5.34 -12.04
N VAL A 162 -2.12 -4.94 -11.17
CA VAL A 162 -2.94 -5.85 -10.34
C VAL A 162 -3.72 -6.84 -11.20
N LYS A 163 -4.39 -6.38 -12.24
CA LYS A 163 -5.16 -7.23 -13.15
C LYS A 163 -4.26 -8.23 -13.91
N GLY A 164 -3.11 -7.76 -14.41
CA GLY A 164 -2.15 -8.60 -15.11
C GLY A 164 -1.56 -9.68 -14.20
N LEU A 165 -1.06 -9.28 -13.02
CA LEU A 165 -0.49 -10.22 -12.06
C LEU A 165 -1.53 -11.21 -11.52
N ALA A 166 -2.76 -10.77 -11.24
CA ALA A 166 -3.84 -11.63 -10.78
C ALA A 166 -4.14 -12.75 -11.78
N ARG A 167 -4.29 -12.41 -13.08
CA ARG A 167 -4.52 -13.37 -14.14
C ARG A 167 -3.38 -14.40 -14.23
N ASP A 168 -2.14 -13.94 -14.25
CA ASP A 168 -0.99 -14.81 -14.54
C ASP A 168 -0.56 -15.63 -13.31
N CYS A 169 -0.89 -15.15 -12.08
CA CYS A 169 -0.53 -15.81 -10.83
C CYS A 169 -1.63 -16.69 -10.23
N ALA A 170 -2.86 -16.63 -10.75
CA ALA A 170 -3.98 -17.45 -10.28
C ALA A 170 -3.66 -18.96 -10.27
N LYS A 171 -2.94 -19.45 -11.29
CA LYS A 171 -2.47 -20.85 -11.37
C LYS A 171 -1.57 -21.28 -10.20
N TYR A 172 -0.98 -20.35 -9.50
CA TYR A 172 -0.16 -20.59 -8.30
C TYR A 172 -0.94 -20.36 -7.00
N ASN A 173 -2.26 -20.12 -7.07
CA ASN A 173 -3.08 -19.71 -5.93
C ASN A 173 -2.55 -18.44 -5.24
N ILE A 174 -2.02 -17.49 -6.03
CA ILE A 174 -1.60 -16.17 -5.54
C ILE A 174 -2.68 -15.17 -5.94
N LEU A 175 -3.32 -14.56 -4.94
CA LEU A 175 -4.35 -13.56 -5.13
C LEU A 175 -3.73 -12.17 -5.08
N VAL A 176 -3.97 -11.36 -6.11
CA VAL A 176 -3.42 -10.01 -6.22
C VAL A 176 -4.58 -9.03 -6.33
N ASN A 177 -4.71 -8.14 -5.34
CA ASN A 177 -5.75 -7.12 -5.31
C ASN A 177 -5.15 -5.75 -4.95
N ALA A 178 -5.90 -4.70 -5.18
CA ALA A 178 -5.59 -3.37 -4.67
C ALA A 178 -6.74 -2.81 -3.83
N ILE A 179 -6.40 -1.90 -2.94
CA ILE A 179 -7.32 -0.96 -2.32
C ILE A 179 -7.14 0.41 -2.96
N ALA A 180 -8.22 1.14 -3.15
CA ALA A 180 -8.24 2.51 -3.64
C ALA A 180 -8.86 3.43 -2.59
N PRO A 181 -8.03 4.03 -1.71
CA PRO A 181 -8.53 4.97 -0.71
C PRO A 181 -9.09 6.23 -1.37
N GLY A 182 -10.18 6.73 -0.83
CA GLY A 182 -10.68 8.08 -1.07
C GLY A 182 -10.01 9.09 -0.14
N PHE A 183 -10.81 9.92 0.51
CA PHE A 183 -10.29 10.95 1.40
C PHE A 183 -10.06 10.42 2.83
N PHE A 184 -8.78 10.25 3.15
CA PHE A 184 -8.26 9.97 4.50
C PHE A 184 -7.34 11.12 4.90
N PRO A 185 -7.60 11.86 5.97
CA PRO A 185 -6.72 12.94 6.43
C PRO A 185 -5.36 12.38 6.86
N THR A 186 -4.33 12.64 6.08
CA THR A 186 -2.96 12.19 6.30
C THR A 186 -2.00 13.37 6.19
N LYS A 187 -0.76 13.17 6.60
CA LYS A 187 0.32 14.16 6.43
C LYS A 187 0.55 14.57 4.98
N LEU A 188 0.19 13.72 4.03
CA LEU A 188 0.18 14.11 2.61
C LEU A 188 -0.66 15.37 2.38
N HIS A 189 -1.84 15.44 3.00
CA HIS A 189 -2.75 16.58 2.84
C HIS A 189 -2.27 17.81 3.60
N THR A 190 -1.75 17.65 4.82
CA THR A 190 -1.33 18.77 5.67
C THR A 190 0.07 19.25 5.37
N GLU A 191 1.05 18.33 5.31
CA GLU A 191 2.48 18.71 5.18
C GLU A 191 2.90 18.88 3.71
N LYS A 192 2.40 18.06 2.78
CA LYS A 192 2.78 18.15 1.36
C LYS A 192 1.88 19.08 0.56
N MET A 193 0.55 18.98 0.76
CA MET A 193 -0.42 19.80 0.03
C MET A 193 -0.76 21.11 0.75
N GLY A 194 -0.27 21.34 1.98
CA GLY A 194 -0.48 22.58 2.75
C GLY A 194 -1.93 22.86 3.12
N ARG A 195 -2.79 21.84 3.21
CA ARG A 195 -4.22 22.04 3.49
C ARG A 195 -4.44 22.30 4.99
N SER A 196 -5.25 23.34 5.29
CA SER A 196 -5.66 23.63 6.66
C SER A 196 -6.69 22.62 7.18
N ARG A 197 -6.89 22.60 8.50
CA ARG A 197 -7.89 21.73 9.13
C ARG A 197 -9.30 22.05 8.62
N GLU A 198 -9.63 23.32 8.42
CA GLU A 198 -10.91 23.79 7.90
C GLU A 198 -11.12 23.29 6.46
N GLN A 199 -10.11 23.39 5.61
CA GLN A 199 -10.17 22.87 4.23
C GLN A 199 -10.38 21.35 4.20
N LEU A 200 -9.78 20.59 5.12
CA LEU A 200 -10.00 19.15 5.22
C LEU A 200 -11.42 18.84 5.70
N GLN A 201 -11.98 19.63 6.63
CA GLN A 201 -13.37 19.48 7.09
C GLN A 201 -14.38 19.79 5.96
N GLU A 202 -14.17 20.87 5.22
CA GLU A 202 -15.01 21.19 4.07
C GLU A 202 -14.94 20.10 2.98
N ARG A 203 -13.73 19.58 2.71
CA ARG A 203 -13.56 18.46 1.78
C ARG A 203 -14.35 17.22 2.23
N ALA A 204 -14.35 16.91 3.53
CA ALA A 204 -15.09 15.78 4.09
C ALA A 204 -16.62 15.90 3.87
N LYS A 205 -17.18 17.13 3.94
CA LYS A 205 -18.60 17.38 3.69
C LYS A 205 -19.04 17.10 2.25
N LEU A 206 -18.12 17.12 1.28
CA LEU A 206 -18.41 16.82 -0.12
C LEU A 206 -18.58 15.33 -0.39
N ILE A 207 -18.02 14.47 0.47
CA ILE A 207 -18.15 13.02 0.34
C ILE A 207 -19.62 12.63 0.62
N PRO A 208 -20.22 11.67 -0.10
CA PRO A 208 -21.59 11.23 0.15
C PRO A 208 -21.85 10.84 1.60
N LEU A 209 -20.93 10.11 2.27
CA LEU A 209 -21.04 9.78 3.70
C LEU A 209 -20.74 10.95 4.65
N LYS A 210 -20.47 12.19 4.13
CA LYS A 210 -20.27 13.45 4.87
C LYS A 210 -19.15 13.40 5.91
N ARG A 211 -18.19 12.51 5.74
CA ARG A 211 -17.02 12.38 6.60
C ARG A 211 -15.82 11.81 5.84
N ALA A 212 -14.65 11.99 6.39
CA ALA A 212 -13.45 11.26 5.97
C ALA A 212 -13.49 9.80 6.40
N GLY A 213 -12.71 8.95 5.75
CA GLY A 213 -12.44 7.59 6.19
C GLY A 213 -11.54 7.55 7.42
N THR A 214 -11.62 6.48 8.20
CA THR A 214 -10.76 6.22 9.36
C THR A 214 -9.70 5.16 9.05
N ILE A 215 -8.58 5.17 9.77
CA ILE A 215 -7.52 4.19 9.59
C ILE A 215 -7.97 2.76 9.94
N GLU A 216 -8.98 2.62 10.78
CA GLU A 216 -9.60 1.34 11.14
C GLU A 216 -10.40 0.77 9.96
N GLU A 217 -11.17 1.61 9.24
CA GLU A 217 -11.91 1.19 8.04
C GLU A 217 -10.94 0.77 6.92
N PHE A 218 -9.85 1.51 6.76
CA PHE A 218 -8.77 1.16 5.83
C PHE A 218 -8.14 -0.19 6.20
N ALA A 219 -7.72 -0.37 7.45
CA ALA A 219 -7.10 -1.60 7.94
C ALA A 219 -8.06 -2.80 7.85
N GLY A 220 -9.33 -2.62 8.21
CA GLY A 220 -10.34 -3.67 8.15
C GLY A 220 -10.53 -4.24 6.75
N THR A 221 -10.48 -3.39 5.71
CA THR A 221 -10.59 -3.84 4.31
C THR A 221 -9.36 -4.67 3.89
N ILE A 222 -8.15 -4.26 4.29
CA ILE A 222 -6.95 -5.06 4.02
C ILE A 222 -7.03 -6.40 4.74
N MET A 223 -7.40 -6.40 6.02
CA MET A 223 -7.55 -7.62 6.80
C MET A 223 -8.57 -8.58 6.17
N TYR A 224 -9.68 -8.05 5.62
CA TYR A 224 -10.64 -8.86 4.85
C TYR A 224 -9.98 -9.49 3.63
N LEU A 225 -9.22 -8.74 2.81
CA LEU A 225 -8.52 -9.27 1.64
C LEU A 225 -7.46 -10.32 2.01
N LEU A 226 -6.91 -10.28 3.21
CA LEU A 226 -5.96 -11.29 3.71
C LEU A 226 -6.67 -12.53 4.28
N SER A 227 -7.98 -12.49 4.49
CA SER A 227 -8.75 -13.59 5.09
C SER A 227 -9.18 -14.66 4.08
N GLU A 228 -9.55 -15.84 4.58
CA GLU A 228 -10.12 -16.90 3.74
C GLU A 228 -11.47 -16.51 3.12
N SER A 229 -12.20 -15.57 3.73
CA SER A 229 -13.45 -15.03 3.15
C SER A 229 -13.24 -14.31 1.82
N ALA A 230 -12.01 -13.90 1.51
CA ALA A 230 -11.63 -13.27 0.23
C ALA A 230 -10.92 -14.25 -0.74
N SER A 231 -10.97 -15.57 -0.49
CA SER A 231 -10.24 -16.57 -1.31
C SER A 231 -10.68 -16.65 -2.77
N TYR A 232 -11.82 -16.05 -3.13
CA TYR A 232 -12.31 -15.98 -4.52
C TYR A 232 -12.22 -14.56 -5.10
N ILE A 233 -11.46 -13.67 -4.44
CA ILE A 233 -11.26 -12.28 -4.87
C ILE A 233 -9.83 -12.12 -5.38
N THR A 234 -9.67 -11.87 -6.69
CA THR A 234 -8.38 -11.54 -7.30
C THR A 234 -8.58 -10.58 -8.47
N GLY A 235 -7.59 -9.74 -8.76
CA GLY A 235 -7.63 -8.74 -9.83
C GLY A 235 -8.54 -7.55 -9.54
N GLN A 236 -9.00 -7.38 -8.29
CA GLN A 236 -9.94 -6.33 -7.93
C GLN A 236 -9.24 -5.12 -7.35
N VAL A 237 -9.82 -3.94 -7.63
CA VAL A 237 -9.47 -2.67 -7.02
C VAL A 237 -10.66 -2.23 -6.17
N ILE A 238 -10.51 -2.30 -4.86
CA ILE A 238 -11.61 -2.05 -3.92
C ILE A 238 -11.54 -0.60 -3.44
N ALA A 239 -12.52 0.21 -3.83
CA ALA A 239 -12.65 1.58 -3.38
C ALA A 239 -13.09 1.64 -1.91
N ILE A 240 -12.35 2.40 -1.10
CA ILE A 240 -12.67 2.73 0.29
C ILE A 240 -12.85 4.25 0.35
N SER A 241 -14.00 4.75 -0.06
CA SER A 241 -14.14 6.18 -0.38
C SER A 241 -15.35 6.89 0.24
N GLY A 242 -16.26 6.15 0.89
CA GLY A 242 -17.51 6.73 1.37
C GLY A 242 -18.43 7.26 0.25
N GLY A 243 -18.26 6.74 -0.97
CA GLY A 243 -18.97 7.20 -2.16
C GLY A 243 -18.31 8.36 -2.88
N ASP A 244 -17.11 8.79 -2.47
CA ASP A 244 -16.34 9.83 -3.16
C ASP A 244 -16.01 9.37 -4.59
N TRP A 245 -16.19 10.24 -5.57
CA TRP A 245 -15.96 9.97 -6.98
C TRP A 245 -16.87 8.90 -7.63
N LEU A 246 -18.10 8.75 -7.13
CA LEU A 246 -19.15 7.99 -7.81
C LEU A 246 -19.77 8.81 -8.95
#